data_64c5b4ac526ccd6aa5651f05680eb8d3
#
_entry.id   64c5b4ac526ccd6aa5651f05680eb8d3
#
_cell.length_a   1.000
_cell.length_b   1.000
_cell.length_c   1.000
_cell.angle_alpha   90.00
_cell.angle_beta   90.00
_cell.angle_gamma   90.00
#
_symmetry.space_group_name_H-M   'P 1'
#
loop_
_entity.id
_entity.type
_entity.pdbx_description
1 polymer ?
#
loop_
_entity_poly.entity_id
_entity_poly.type
_entity_poly.pdbx_seq_one_letter_code
_entity_poly.pdbx_strand_id
1 'polypeptide(L)'
;MIDKLQVLDKKSDMAQMTGFDDGEEETVINLTVKPGMKQGWFGNAYGGYGSKDRYEGNAMVNRFVNNDQITFMGGANNTNNMGFSDLASTMFSGMGGGGGRRGGFGAGSGITSSGNAGLNFSKEFKPDKLTLGGNTRYSHSDNDARSKSDRQNILPGDSSSYDNSEAMSRTKSDNFGVDFRLEWKPDTMTQVIFRPSFSLSHSMNDNFSDATTLDNERDTVNTNKSNNYSESNGYNLNASIDFSRKLNNKGRVFSATLSGGNSDSYSDGMNRSDIVYFNQTDALKNSIIDQRSRYDNKGFNYRAYVSWVEPIGHNNFIQATYSISQRKQEALKNVYNQDADGIYNVLDSAYSQSYRNNFISQRASLSFKSQRAKFNYTIGLNLDPSYSSSENFVGDTTLSKITRKVVNLSPMAQFNYMFDKRTNLRIMYNGRTSQPSMTQLQPVADISDPTNITIGNPDLNPRYTNNVFIRFQQFTPEKQRAFMIMANGSYIINDIVSYTSYNQETGVKT
;
A
#
# COMPACT_ATOMS: atom_id res chain seq x y z
N MET A 1 30.30 24.29 1.74
CA MET A 1 29.56 23.61 2.83
C MET A 1 29.56 22.09 2.64
N ILE A 2 29.13 21.56 1.52
CA ILE A 2 29.18 20.11 1.17
C ILE A 2 30.59 19.76 0.73
N ASP A 3 31.16 18.67 1.27
CA ASP A 3 32.49 18.15 0.90
C ASP A 3 32.32 17.05 -0.17
N LYS A 4 31.45 16.10 0.06
CA LYS A 4 31.17 14.99 -0.88
C LYS A 4 29.69 14.68 -0.92
N LEU A 5 29.22 14.32 -2.12
CA LEU A 5 27.93 13.73 -2.39
C LEU A 5 28.16 12.27 -2.80
N GLN A 6 27.55 11.34 -2.09
CA GLN A 6 27.64 9.91 -2.37
C GLN A 6 26.23 9.38 -2.62
N VAL A 7 26.05 8.70 -3.70
CA VAL A 7 24.82 7.93 -3.97
C VAL A 7 25.10 6.49 -3.58
N LEU A 8 24.38 5.96 -2.62
CA LEU A 8 24.60 4.64 -2.04
C LEU A 8 23.29 3.83 -2.12
N ASP A 9 23.40 2.57 -2.50
CA ASP A 9 22.30 1.62 -2.34
C ASP A 9 22.34 1.09 -0.90
N LYS A 10 21.41 1.57 -0.08
CA LYS A 10 21.26 1.16 1.31
C LYS A 10 20.37 -0.08 1.35
N LYS A 11 20.93 -1.18 1.83
CA LYS A 11 20.18 -2.40 2.11
C LYS A 11 19.33 -2.24 3.37
N SER A 12 18.29 -3.06 3.49
CA SER A 12 17.51 -3.14 4.72
C SER A 12 18.41 -3.38 5.94
N ASP A 13 17.95 -3.00 7.12
CA ASP A 13 18.71 -3.23 8.36
C ASP A 13 19.02 -4.73 8.55
N MET A 14 18.07 -5.59 8.19
CA MET A 14 18.25 -7.05 8.26
C MET A 14 19.28 -7.55 7.26
N ALA A 15 19.23 -7.09 6.00
CA ALA A 15 20.19 -7.47 4.97
C ALA A 15 21.62 -6.98 5.27
N GLN A 16 21.75 -5.82 5.91
CA GLN A 16 23.05 -5.31 6.36
C GLN A 16 23.67 -6.20 7.43
N MET A 17 22.88 -6.73 8.35
CA MET A 17 23.35 -7.58 9.44
C MET A 17 23.61 -9.02 9.02
N THR A 18 22.70 -9.62 8.24
CA THR A 18 22.77 -11.01 7.81
C THR A 18 23.67 -11.22 6.60
N GLY A 19 23.87 -10.16 5.80
CA GLY A 19 24.52 -10.25 4.50
C GLY A 19 23.67 -10.91 3.42
N PHE A 20 22.43 -11.32 3.72
CA PHE A 20 21.46 -11.80 2.73
C PHE A 20 20.59 -10.64 2.27
N ASP A 21 20.43 -10.55 0.96
CA ASP A 21 19.61 -9.56 0.32
C ASP A 21 18.14 -10.02 0.40
N ASP A 22 17.28 -9.21 0.98
CA ASP A 22 15.84 -9.44 1.10
C ASP A 22 15.04 -8.74 -0.03
N GLY A 23 15.76 -8.08 -0.95
CA GLY A 23 15.18 -7.36 -2.08
C GLY A 23 14.71 -5.93 -1.72
N GLU A 24 14.87 -5.51 -0.46
CA GLU A 24 14.57 -4.16 -0.02
C GLU A 24 15.87 -3.32 -0.06
N GLU A 25 16.07 -2.62 -1.17
CA GLU A 25 17.17 -1.68 -1.35
C GLU A 25 16.61 -0.28 -1.59
N GLU A 26 17.17 0.70 -0.87
CA GLU A 26 16.86 2.12 -1.07
C GLU A 26 18.10 2.85 -1.60
N THR A 27 17.94 3.62 -2.68
CA THR A 27 19.00 4.52 -3.10
C THR A 27 18.99 5.76 -2.23
N VAL A 28 20.04 5.94 -1.43
CA VAL A 28 20.20 7.09 -0.52
C VAL A 28 21.32 8.01 -0.98
N ILE A 29 21.11 9.31 -0.79
CA ILE A 29 22.13 10.31 -1.03
C ILE A 29 22.76 10.66 0.32
N ASN A 30 24.05 10.32 0.47
CA ASN A 30 24.83 10.69 1.63
C ASN A 30 25.62 11.97 1.34
N LEU A 31 25.38 12.98 2.16
CA LEU A 31 26.06 14.27 2.08
C LEU A 31 27.06 14.39 3.21
N THR A 32 28.34 14.46 2.88
CA THR A 32 29.36 14.80 3.88
C THR A 32 29.65 16.30 3.85
N VAL A 33 29.80 16.91 5.02
CA VAL A 33 30.13 18.33 5.17
C VAL A 33 31.58 18.48 5.56
N LYS A 34 32.19 19.60 5.18
CA LYS A 34 33.57 19.91 5.52
C LYS A 34 33.80 19.92 7.05
N PRO A 35 34.97 19.51 7.54
CA PRO A 35 35.33 19.61 8.97
C PRO A 35 35.04 20.99 9.52
N GLY A 36 34.42 21.07 10.70
CA GLY A 36 34.04 22.33 11.35
C GLY A 36 32.68 22.90 10.92
N MET A 37 32.04 22.34 9.88
CA MET A 37 30.73 22.80 9.40
C MET A 37 29.56 21.85 9.78
N LYS A 38 29.74 21.04 10.83
CA LYS A 38 28.71 20.12 11.32
C LYS A 38 27.66 20.79 12.21
N GLN A 39 27.70 22.12 12.36
CA GLN A 39 26.73 22.87 13.16
C GLN A 39 26.22 24.05 12.35
N GLY A 40 24.93 24.24 12.37
CA GLY A 40 24.30 25.36 11.68
C GLY A 40 22.82 25.24 11.48
N TRP A 41 22.26 26.34 11.04
CA TRP A 41 20.89 26.43 10.57
C TRP A 41 20.93 26.65 9.07
N PHE A 42 20.05 25.96 8.36
CA PHE A 42 19.76 26.30 6.97
C PHE A 42 18.28 26.07 6.70
N GLY A 43 17.75 26.80 5.75
CA GLY A 43 16.37 26.69 5.39
C GLY A 43 16.11 27.39 4.08
N ASN A 44 14.93 27.16 3.58
CA ASN A 44 14.37 27.88 2.46
C ASN A 44 12.90 28.16 2.76
N ALA A 45 12.42 29.26 2.23
CA ALA A 45 11.02 29.59 2.21
C ALA A 45 10.71 30.27 0.87
N TYR A 46 9.58 29.95 0.33
CA TYR A 46 9.05 30.64 -0.83
C TYR A 46 7.53 30.77 -0.74
N GLY A 47 7.01 31.76 -1.41
CA GLY A 47 5.58 31.98 -1.52
C GLY A 47 5.25 32.66 -2.84
N GLY A 48 4.10 32.35 -3.39
CA GLY A 48 3.60 32.89 -4.62
C GLY A 48 2.09 33.02 -4.58
N TYR A 49 1.58 34.04 -5.27
CA TYR A 49 0.16 34.26 -5.52
C TYR A 49 -0.06 34.49 -7.00
N GLY A 50 -1.03 33.81 -7.57
CA GLY A 50 -1.31 33.80 -8.99
C GLY A 50 -2.73 34.26 -9.32
N SER A 51 -3.05 34.30 -10.60
CA SER A 51 -4.42 34.56 -11.07
C SER A 51 -5.39 33.45 -10.62
N LYS A 52 -6.70 33.77 -10.51
CA LYS A 52 -7.77 32.86 -10.08
C LYS A 52 -7.54 32.32 -8.66
N ASP A 53 -7.08 33.18 -7.76
CA ASP A 53 -6.85 32.86 -6.35
C ASP A 53 -5.90 31.67 -6.13
N ARG A 54 -4.94 31.46 -7.04
CA ARG A 54 -3.92 30.45 -6.89
C ARG A 54 -2.84 30.94 -5.95
N TYR A 55 -2.49 30.10 -4.99
CA TYR A 55 -1.42 30.38 -4.03
C TYR A 55 -0.54 29.15 -3.81
N GLU A 56 0.69 29.41 -3.43
CA GLU A 56 1.63 28.41 -3.01
C GLU A 56 2.59 29.04 -1.99
N GLY A 57 2.83 28.35 -0.89
CA GLY A 57 3.78 28.78 0.11
C GLY A 57 4.37 27.57 0.81
N ASN A 58 5.72 27.55 0.95
CA ASN A 58 6.45 26.49 1.63
C ASN A 58 7.60 27.07 2.42
N ALA A 59 7.86 26.46 3.57
CA ALA A 59 9.01 26.79 4.42
C ALA A 59 9.62 25.50 4.99
N MET A 60 10.93 25.44 5.02
CA MET A 60 11.70 24.39 5.68
C MET A 60 12.84 25.02 6.46
N VAL A 61 13.01 24.60 7.69
CA VAL A 61 14.12 25.01 8.56
C VAL A 61 14.77 23.76 9.15
N ASN A 62 16.07 23.67 8.99
CA ASN A 62 16.90 22.59 9.51
C ASN A 62 17.94 23.14 10.48
N ARG A 63 18.11 22.45 11.59
CA ARG A 63 19.22 22.66 12.51
C ARG A 63 20.02 21.37 12.62
N PHE A 64 21.33 21.49 12.45
CA PHE A 64 22.28 20.43 12.68
C PHE A 64 23.24 20.81 13.81
N VAL A 65 23.52 19.85 14.68
CA VAL A 65 24.55 19.95 15.71
C VAL A 65 25.23 18.60 15.80
N ASN A 66 26.39 18.44 15.20
CA ASN A 66 27.11 17.18 15.02
C ASN A 66 26.25 16.13 14.28
N ASN A 67 25.77 15.08 14.97
CA ASN A 67 24.91 14.04 14.43
C ASN A 67 23.43 14.28 14.80
N ASP A 68 23.14 15.32 15.59
CA ASP A 68 21.77 15.68 15.93
C ASP A 68 21.16 16.56 14.83
N GLN A 69 19.95 16.27 14.48
CA GLN A 69 19.19 16.98 13.46
C GLN A 69 17.77 17.28 13.95
N ILE A 70 17.30 18.48 13.67
CA ILE A 70 15.90 18.85 13.80
C ILE A 70 15.50 19.57 12.52
N THR A 71 14.43 19.11 11.90
CA THR A 71 13.86 19.71 10.70
C THR A 71 12.41 20.05 10.94
N PHE A 72 12.04 21.28 10.74
CA PHE A 72 10.65 21.72 10.65
C PHE A 72 10.33 22.04 9.19
N MET A 73 9.16 21.63 8.72
CA MET A 73 8.67 21.95 7.40
C MET A 73 7.16 22.17 7.41
N GLY A 74 6.69 23.03 6.52
CA GLY A 74 5.28 23.28 6.34
C GLY A 74 5.02 23.99 5.02
N GLY A 75 3.85 23.76 4.48
CA GLY A 75 3.45 24.38 3.24
C GLY A 75 1.95 24.24 2.97
N ALA A 76 1.47 25.11 2.10
CA ALA A 76 0.11 25.04 1.60
C ALA A 76 0.06 25.55 0.16
N ASN A 77 -0.80 24.94 -0.65
CA ASN A 77 -1.03 25.36 -2.02
C ASN A 77 -2.40 24.92 -2.55
N ASN A 78 -2.85 25.54 -3.63
CA ASN A 78 -3.98 25.10 -4.43
C ASN A 78 -3.62 25.07 -5.94
N THR A 79 -2.35 24.83 -6.23
CA THR A 79 -1.79 24.77 -7.58
C THR A 79 -1.57 23.34 -8.08
N ASN A 80 -2.00 22.34 -7.31
CA ASN A 80 -1.70 20.92 -7.53
C ASN A 80 -0.19 20.65 -7.54
N ASN A 81 0.63 21.52 -6.96
CA ASN A 81 2.07 21.33 -6.90
C ASN A 81 2.43 20.39 -5.75
N MET A 82 3.07 19.28 -6.09
CA MET A 82 3.45 18.22 -5.15
C MET A 82 4.93 18.28 -4.74
N GLY A 83 5.71 19.22 -5.30
CA GLY A 83 7.16 19.23 -5.18
C GLY A 83 7.70 19.25 -3.75
N PHE A 84 7.00 19.89 -2.81
CA PHE A 84 7.40 19.88 -1.41
C PHE A 84 6.89 18.66 -0.64
N SER A 85 5.74 18.13 -1.01
CA SER A 85 5.19 16.91 -0.41
C SER A 85 6.04 15.68 -0.77
N ASP A 86 6.64 15.63 -1.97
CA ASP A 86 7.57 14.58 -2.37
C ASP A 86 8.88 14.66 -1.57
N LEU A 87 9.42 15.86 -1.36
CA LEU A 87 10.59 16.05 -0.52
C LEU A 87 10.30 15.69 0.94
N ALA A 88 9.14 16.11 1.46
CA ALA A 88 8.69 15.77 2.79
C ALA A 88 8.51 14.25 2.94
N SER A 89 7.84 13.59 1.99
CA SER A 89 7.65 12.14 2.02
C SER A 89 8.98 11.39 1.98
N THR A 90 9.94 11.86 1.20
CA THR A 90 11.29 11.27 1.11
C THR A 90 12.06 11.45 2.41
N MET A 91 12.02 12.65 3.02
CA MET A 91 12.70 12.92 4.28
C MET A 91 12.07 12.16 5.46
N PHE A 92 10.75 11.99 5.46
CA PHE A 92 10.05 11.26 6.51
C PHE A 92 10.09 9.74 6.33
N SER A 93 10.19 9.22 5.11
CA SER A 93 10.28 7.78 4.85
C SER A 93 11.65 7.18 5.20
N GLY A 94 12.71 7.97 5.14
CA GLY A 94 14.08 7.50 5.39
C GLY A 94 14.35 7.07 6.84
N MET A 95 13.51 7.41 7.80
CA MET A 95 13.67 7.04 9.22
C MET A 95 12.74 5.89 9.67
N GLY A 96 11.61 5.72 9.02
CA GLY A 96 10.73 4.57 9.23
C GLY A 96 11.10 3.45 8.25
N GLY A 97 11.87 2.44 8.69
CA GLY A 97 12.23 1.30 7.85
C GLY A 97 11.01 0.41 7.53
N GLY A 98 10.09 0.92 6.79
CA GLY A 98 9.01 0.19 6.17
C GLY A 98 8.89 0.73 4.76
N GLY A 99 9.02 -0.12 3.76
CA GLY A 99 8.82 0.19 2.37
C GLY A 99 7.51 0.93 2.18
N GLY A 100 7.53 2.22 2.41
CA GLY A 100 6.46 3.11 2.02
C GLY A 100 6.29 2.91 0.52
N ARG A 101 5.25 2.19 0.12
CA ARG A 101 4.75 2.34 -1.24
C ARG A 101 4.89 3.83 -1.55
N ARG A 102 5.60 4.16 -2.61
CA ARG A 102 5.41 5.40 -3.33
C ARG A 102 3.90 5.49 -3.62
N GLY A 103 3.14 5.91 -2.63
CA GLY A 103 1.90 6.59 -2.84
C GLY A 103 2.35 7.89 -3.49
N GLY A 104 2.72 7.83 -4.77
CA GLY A 104 2.58 9.01 -5.58
C GLY A 104 1.13 9.38 -5.35
N PHE A 105 0.91 10.44 -4.65
CA PHE A 105 -0.30 11.21 -4.85
C PHE A 105 -0.21 11.56 -6.33
N GLY A 106 -0.74 10.66 -7.19
CA GLY A 106 -0.89 10.96 -8.60
C GLY A 106 -1.55 12.31 -8.62
N ALA A 107 -1.12 13.20 -9.50
CA ALA A 107 -1.86 14.42 -9.78
C ALA A 107 -3.30 13.98 -10.01
N GLY A 108 -4.13 14.06 -8.96
CA GLY A 108 -5.52 13.67 -9.00
C GLY A 108 -6.18 14.53 -10.07
N SER A 109 -7.10 13.96 -10.81
CA SER A 109 -7.97 14.77 -11.66
C SER A 109 -8.61 15.85 -10.77
N GLY A 110 -8.61 17.11 -11.21
CA GLY A 110 -9.26 18.19 -10.48
C GLY A 110 -8.30 19.19 -9.83
N ILE A 111 -8.85 20.00 -8.94
CA ILE A 111 -8.16 21.06 -8.23
C ILE A 111 -8.03 20.64 -6.77
N THR A 112 -6.80 20.58 -6.28
CA THR A 112 -6.52 20.23 -4.90
C THR A 112 -5.96 21.43 -4.14
N SER A 113 -6.61 21.78 -3.03
CA SER A 113 -6.04 22.62 -1.99
C SER A 113 -5.39 21.70 -0.95
N SER A 114 -4.12 21.91 -0.68
CA SER A 114 -3.38 21.06 0.26
C SER A 114 -2.61 21.90 1.27
N GLY A 115 -2.49 21.36 2.48
CA GLY A 115 -1.65 21.89 3.54
C GLY A 115 -0.90 20.77 4.25
N ASN A 116 0.34 21.01 4.64
CA ASN A 116 1.12 20.05 5.41
C ASN A 116 2.00 20.76 6.43
N ALA A 117 2.26 20.08 7.53
CA ALA A 117 3.23 20.48 8.52
C ALA A 117 3.92 19.23 9.08
N GLY A 118 5.20 19.34 9.39
CA GLY A 118 5.96 18.22 9.91
C GLY A 118 7.19 18.64 10.71
N LEU A 119 7.51 17.80 11.67
CA LEU A 119 8.71 17.88 12.49
C LEU A 119 9.45 16.54 12.36
N ASN A 120 10.72 16.60 11.99
CA ASN A 120 11.60 15.44 12.00
C ASN A 120 12.77 15.73 12.94
N PHE A 121 13.17 14.75 13.73
CA PHE A 121 14.36 14.86 14.55
C PHE A 121 15.15 13.55 14.58
N SER A 122 16.46 13.67 14.75
CA SER A 122 17.36 12.58 15.06
C SER A 122 18.34 13.05 16.10
N LYS A 123 18.49 12.27 17.16
CA LYS A 123 19.41 12.55 18.26
C LYS A 123 20.22 11.33 18.63
N GLU A 124 21.52 11.52 18.69
CA GLU A 124 22.46 10.52 19.15
C GLU A 124 22.79 10.76 20.64
N PHE A 125 22.27 9.91 21.55
CA PHE A 125 22.51 10.02 23.00
C PHE A 125 23.88 9.50 23.42
N LYS A 126 24.36 8.44 22.73
CA LYS A 126 25.70 7.88 22.90
C LYS A 126 26.27 7.60 21.53
N PRO A 127 27.47 8.12 21.21
CA PRO A 127 28.10 7.91 19.92
C PRO A 127 28.09 6.43 19.53
N ASP A 128 27.58 6.15 18.33
CA ASP A 128 27.48 4.82 17.72
C ASP A 128 26.69 3.76 18.53
N LYS A 129 26.05 4.13 19.67
CA LYS A 129 25.38 3.17 20.54
C LYS A 129 23.88 3.37 20.68
N LEU A 130 23.43 4.61 20.77
CA LEU A 130 22.02 4.89 21.03
C LEU A 130 21.57 6.11 20.24
N THR A 131 20.70 5.88 19.27
CA THR A 131 20.09 6.90 18.43
C THR A 131 18.57 6.83 18.55
N LEU A 132 17.93 7.96 18.77
CA LEU A 132 16.49 8.13 18.71
C LEU A 132 16.18 9.12 17.59
N GLY A 133 15.37 8.67 16.65
CA GLY A 133 14.78 9.51 15.64
C GLY A 133 13.25 9.45 15.67
N GLY A 134 12.63 10.46 15.11
CA GLY A 134 11.17 10.48 15.01
C GLY A 134 10.69 11.56 14.07
N ASN A 135 9.47 11.38 13.63
CA ASN A 135 8.77 12.39 12.86
C ASN A 135 7.32 12.52 13.33
N THR A 136 6.80 13.73 13.19
CA THR A 136 5.38 14.03 13.35
C THR A 136 4.95 14.77 12.11
N ARG A 137 3.82 14.37 11.54
CA ARG A 137 3.30 14.98 10.31
C ARG A 137 1.79 15.16 10.40
N TYR A 138 1.34 16.27 9.86
CA TYR A 138 -0.05 16.55 9.58
C TYR A 138 -0.19 16.90 8.11
N SER A 139 -1.22 16.39 7.46
CA SER A 139 -1.58 16.76 6.09
C SER A 139 -3.08 16.94 5.96
N HIS A 140 -3.45 17.99 5.25
CA HIS A 140 -4.81 18.30 4.83
C HIS A 140 -4.88 18.34 3.32
N SER A 141 -5.96 17.80 2.72
CA SER A 141 -6.26 17.97 1.31
C SER A 141 -7.76 18.13 1.08
N ASP A 142 -8.13 19.02 0.17
CA ASP A 142 -9.50 19.24 -0.34
C ASP A 142 -9.42 19.23 -1.86
N ASN A 143 -9.88 18.13 -2.47
CA ASN A 143 -9.84 17.90 -3.91
C ASN A 143 -11.24 18.02 -4.49
N ASP A 144 -11.40 18.85 -5.51
CA ASP A 144 -12.62 18.99 -6.33
C ASP A 144 -12.29 18.50 -7.74
N ALA A 145 -12.91 17.41 -8.15
CA ALA A 145 -12.67 16.76 -9.42
C ALA A 145 -13.97 16.61 -10.23
N ARG A 146 -13.82 16.77 -11.54
CA ARG A 146 -14.90 16.49 -12.51
C ARG A 146 -14.37 15.53 -13.55
N SER A 147 -15.15 14.52 -13.85
CA SER A 147 -14.80 13.54 -14.88
C SER A 147 -15.96 13.31 -15.82
N LYS A 148 -15.63 13.06 -17.07
CA LYS A 148 -16.54 12.55 -18.09
C LYS A 148 -15.95 11.29 -18.67
N SER A 149 -16.76 10.24 -18.76
CA SER A 149 -16.34 8.94 -19.30
C SER A 149 -17.36 8.48 -20.33
N ASP A 150 -16.87 8.13 -21.51
CA ASP A 150 -17.65 7.47 -22.55
C ASP A 150 -16.98 6.11 -22.80
N ARG A 151 -17.69 5.01 -22.51
CA ARG A 151 -17.14 3.65 -22.58
C ARG A 151 -18.02 2.81 -23.51
N GLN A 152 -17.39 2.08 -24.42
CA GLN A 152 -18.02 1.02 -25.16
C GLN A 152 -17.62 -0.33 -24.55
N ASN A 153 -18.59 -1.15 -24.17
CA ASN A 153 -18.40 -2.52 -23.75
C ASN A 153 -18.69 -3.42 -24.96
N ILE A 154 -17.68 -4.09 -25.45
CA ILE A 154 -17.80 -5.04 -26.56
C ILE A 154 -18.04 -6.41 -25.95
N LEU A 155 -19.26 -6.91 -26.06
CA LEU A 155 -19.70 -8.21 -25.53
C LEU A 155 -19.96 -9.19 -26.69
N PRO A 156 -19.79 -10.51 -26.50
CA PRO A 156 -20.09 -11.50 -27.52
C PRO A 156 -21.60 -11.46 -27.93
N GLY A 157 -21.85 -11.67 -29.23
CA GLY A 157 -23.22 -11.87 -29.73
C GLY A 157 -24.03 -10.58 -29.92
N ASP A 158 -23.42 -9.52 -30.47
CA ASP A 158 -24.05 -8.20 -30.71
C ASP A 158 -24.67 -7.51 -29.48
N SER A 159 -24.19 -7.85 -28.30
CA SER A 159 -24.66 -7.29 -27.01
C SER A 159 -23.83 -6.09 -26.56
N SER A 160 -23.19 -5.35 -27.47
CA SER A 160 -22.42 -4.17 -27.13
C SER A 160 -23.28 -3.14 -26.42
N SER A 161 -22.72 -2.47 -25.40
CA SER A 161 -23.37 -1.37 -24.68
C SER A 161 -22.45 -0.17 -24.59
N TYR A 162 -23.04 1.01 -24.45
CA TYR A 162 -22.32 2.24 -24.22
C TYR A 162 -22.70 2.81 -22.86
N ASP A 163 -21.69 3.10 -22.03
CA ASP A 163 -21.87 3.76 -20.73
C ASP A 163 -21.28 5.16 -20.82
N ASN A 164 -22.13 6.16 -20.74
CA ASN A 164 -21.74 7.56 -20.72
C ASN A 164 -21.98 8.09 -19.30
N SER A 165 -20.98 8.67 -18.68
CA SER A 165 -21.13 9.23 -17.33
C SER A 165 -20.40 10.54 -17.14
N GLU A 166 -21.00 11.42 -16.35
CA GLU A 166 -20.39 12.62 -15.82
C GLU A 166 -20.40 12.53 -14.29
N ALA A 167 -19.25 12.76 -13.66
CA ALA A 167 -19.15 12.70 -12.22
C ALA A 167 -18.43 13.95 -11.68
N MET A 168 -18.92 14.42 -10.54
CA MET A 168 -18.30 15.45 -9.71
C MET A 168 -18.00 14.83 -8.36
N SER A 169 -16.76 14.95 -7.90
CA SER A 169 -16.37 14.45 -6.60
C SER A 169 -15.62 15.49 -5.80
N ARG A 170 -15.93 15.59 -4.53
CA ARG A 170 -15.16 16.37 -3.57
C ARG A 170 -14.67 15.45 -2.47
N THR A 171 -13.35 15.37 -2.31
CA THR A 171 -12.72 14.57 -1.27
C THR A 171 -11.89 15.46 -0.37
N LYS A 172 -12.22 15.44 0.93
CA LYS A 172 -11.41 16.07 1.98
C LYS A 172 -10.73 14.99 2.79
N SER A 173 -9.48 15.20 3.15
CA SER A 173 -8.78 14.30 4.05
C SER A 173 -7.83 15.04 4.97
N ASP A 174 -7.84 14.63 6.23
CA ASP A 174 -6.94 15.07 7.27
C ASP A 174 -6.20 13.85 7.82
N ASN A 175 -4.88 13.90 7.83
CA ASN A 175 -4.06 12.80 8.35
C ASN A 175 -3.04 13.37 9.34
N PHE A 176 -2.96 12.73 10.50
CA PHE A 176 -1.93 12.98 11.50
C PHE A 176 -1.15 11.71 11.74
N GLY A 177 0.17 11.79 11.79
CA GLY A 177 1.02 10.63 12.02
C GLY A 177 2.22 10.97 12.88
N VAL A 178 2.62 10.00 13.70
CA VAL A 178 3.81 10.04 14.54
C VAL A 178 4.54 8.72 14.38
N ASP A 179 5.83 8.78 14.06
CA ASP A 179 6.70 7.61 13.95
C ASP A 179 7.97 7.85 14.76
N PHE A 180 8.46 6.82 15.44
CA PHE A 180 9.74 6.83 16.12
C PHE A 180 10.63 5.67 15.67
N ARG A 181 11.93 5.86 15.77
CA ARG A 181 12.95 4.85 15.58
C ARG A 181 13.99 4.97 16.69
N LEU A 182 14.04 3.97 17.55
CA LEU A 182 15.09 3.80 18.53
C LEU A 182 16.05 2.74 18.03
N GLU A 183 17.32 3.10 17.84
CA GLU A 183 18.38 2.18 17.47
C GLU A 183 19.37 2.07 18.63
N TRP A 184 19.54 0.86 19.14
CA TRP A 184 20.44 0.57 20.25
C TRP A 184 21.46 -0.49 19.87
N LYS A 185 22.73 -0.14 19.98
CA LYS A 185 23.89 -1.02 19.76
C LYS A 185 24.66 -1.15 21.07
N PRO A 186 24.30 -2.07 21.96
CA PRO A 186 24.98 -2.27 23.24
C PRO A 186 26.47 -2.60 23.03
N ASP A 187 26.77 -3.36 21.99
CA ASP A 187 28.12 -3.74 21.55
C ASP A 187 28.21 -3.75 20.00
N THR A 188 29.40 -4.05 19.46
CA THR A 188 29.66 -4.07 18.01
C THR A 188 29.00 -5.24 17.28
N MET A 189 28.45 -6.21 18.01
CA MET A 189 27.87 -7.43 17.46
C MET A 189 26.33 -7.44 17.58
N THR A 190 25.76 -6.60 18.44
CA THR A 190 24.32 -6.60 18.74
C THR A 190 23.66 -5.31 18.31
N GLN A 191 22.52 -5.41 17.67
CA GLN A 191 21.68 -4.28 17.29
C GLN A 191 20.22 -4.59 17.64
N VAL A 192 19.56 -3.61 18.24
CA VAL A 192 18.13 -3.62 18.51
C VAL A 192 17.54 -2.36 17.91
N ILE A 193 16.48 -2.53 17.14
CA ILE A 193 15.74 -1.40 16.54
C ILE A 193 14.28 -1.52 16.94
N PHE A 194 13.73 -0.46 17.53
CA PHE A 194 12.31 -0.38 17.87
C PHE A 194 11.65 0.74 17.06
N ARG A 195 10.54 0.41 16.38
CA ARG A 195 9.81 1.35 15.51
C ARG A 195 8.32 1.33 15.83
N PRO A 196 7.84 2.16 16.75
CA PRO A 196 6.43 2.41 16.93
C PRO A 196 5.94 3.47 15.94
N SER A 197 4.71 3.33 15.46
CA SER A 197 4.02 4.33 14.65
C SER A 197 2.55 4.41 15.03
N PHE A 198 2.00 5.63 14.97
CA PHE A 198 0.61 5.91 15.22
C PHE A 198 0.10 6.89 14.17
N SER A 199 -1.09 6.65 13.64
CA SER A 199 -1.74 7.58 12.72
C SER A 199 -3.23 7.70 13.00
N LEU A 200 -3.75 8.91 12.77
CA LEU A 200 -5.17 9.24 12.74
C LEU A 200 -5.51 9.69 11.33
N SER A 201 -6.69 9.32 10.87
CA SER A 201 -7.22 9.77 9.58
C SER A 201 -8.67 10.17 9.71
N HIS A 202 -9.02 11.27 9.07
CA HIS A 202 -10.39 11.69 8.84
C HIS A 202 -10.56 11.96 7.35
N SER A 203 -11.63 11.45 6.74
CA SER A 203 -11.92 11.71 5.33
C SER A 203 -13.41 11.88 5.10
N MET A 204 -13.74 12.81 4.19
CA MET A 204 -15.07 13.05 3.71
C MET A 204 -15.04 12.92 2.18
N ASN A 205 -15.99 12.20 1.63
CA ASN A 205 -16.15 12.04 0.19
C ASN A 205 -17.60 12.33 -0.18
N ASP A 206 -17.79 13.24 -1.14
CA ASP A 206 -19.08 13.58 -1.73
C ASP A 206 -18.96 13.40 -3.24
N ASN A 207 -19.73 12.46 -3.78
CA ASN A 207 -19.65 12.05 -5.19
C ASN A 207 -21.03 12.06 -5.82
N PHE A 208 -21.22 12.96 -6.77
CA PHE A 208 -22.38 12.99 -7.65
C PHE A 208 -22.02 12.38 -9.00
N SER A 209 -22.88 11.49 -9.52
CA SER A 209 -22.71 10.88 -10.84
C SER A 209 -24.03 10.87 -11.59
N ASP A 210 -24.00 11.24 -12.87
CA ASP A 210 -25.08 11.12 -13.82
C ASP A 210 -24.60 10.18 -14.94
N ALA A 211 -25.20 8.99 -15.01
CA ALA A 211 -24.80 7.93 -15.93
C ALA A 211 -25.97 7.49 -16.82
N THR A 212 -25.67 7.21 -18.08
CA THR A 212 -26.62 6.71 -19.09
C THR A 212 -26.05 5.48 -19.76
N THR A 213 -26.80 4.38 -19.73
CA THR A 213 -26.48 3.16 -20.47
C THR A 213 -27.31 3.09 -21.74
N LEU A 214 -26.63 2.91 -22.88
CA LEU A 214 -27.23 2.74 -24.19
C LEU A 214 -26.98 1.31 -24.67
N ASP A 215 -27.89 0.79 -25.47
CA ASP A 215 -27.75 -0.51 -26.15
C ASP A 215 -26.88 -0.41 -27.40
N ASN A 216 -26.84 -1.49 -28.20
CA ASN A 216 -26.09 -1.57 -29.45
C ASN A 216 -26.61 -0.60 -30.53
N GLU A 217 -27.90 -0.28 -30.53
CA GLU A 217 -28.57 0.67 -31.44
C GLU A 217 -28.46 2.12 -30.95
N ARG A 218 -27.84 2.31 -29.75
CA ARG A 218 -27.69 3.57 -29.01
C ARG A 218 -28.99 4.12 -28.44
N ASP A 219 -29.96 3.23 -28.25
CA ASP A 219 -31.18 3.58 -27.52
C ASP A 219 -30.90 3.52 -26.02
N THR A 220 -31.55 4.44 -25.27
CA THR A 220 -31.35 4.52 -23.83
C THR A 220 -32.01 3.35 -23.12
N VAL A 221 -31.22 2.51 -22.44
CA VAL A 221 -31.70 1.38 -21.63
C VAL A 221 -32.02 1.84 -20.22
N ASN A 222 -31.11 2.58 -19.59
CA ASN A 222 -31.34 3.17 -18.28
C ASN A 222 -30.56 4.47 -18.09
N THR A 223 -31.01 5.27 -17.11
CA THR A 223 -30.25 6.39 -16.55
C THR A 223 -30.15 6.21 -15.05
N ASN A 224 -29.01 6.60 -14.46
CA ASN A 224 -28.79 6.55 -13.03
C ASN A 224 -28.17 7.87 -12.55
N LYS A 225 -28.89 8.58 -11.70
CA LYS A 225 -28.39 9.76 -11.00
C LYS A 225 -28.13 9.38 -9.55
N SER A 226 -26.86 9.40 -9.16
CA SER A 226 -26.46 9.00 -7.81
C SER A 226 -25.76 10.11 -7.08
N ASN A 227 -26.00 10.17 -5.78
CA ASN A 227 -25.28 11.02 -4.84
C ASN A 227 -24.82 10.15 -3.67
N ASN A 228 -23.52 10.00 -3.52
CA ASN A 228 -22.88 9.20 -2.48
C ASN A 228 -22.05 10.10 -1.57
N TYR A 229 -22.45 10.23 -0.32
CA TYR A 229 -21.71 10.91 0.71
C TYR A 229 -21.16 9.91 1.70
N SER A 230 -19.92 10.09 2.16
CA SER A 230 -19.34 9.31 3.25
C SER A 230 -18.36 10.12 4.07
N GLU A 231 -18.39 9.91 5.38
CA GLU A 231 -17.45 10.45 6.34
C GLU A 231 -16.82 9.31 7.12
N SER A 232 -15.50 9.26 7.16
CA SER A 232 -14.73 8.17 7.77
C SER A 232 -13.72 8.71 8.76
N ASN A 233 -13.60 8.05 9.91
CA ASN A 233 -12.61 8.32 10.93
C ASN A 233 -11.88 7.02 11.28
N GLY A 234 -10.59 7.09 11.52
CA GLY A 234 -9.83 5.90 11.86
C GLY A 234 -8.50 6.18 12.54
N TYR A 235 -7.99 5.15 13.21
CA TYR A 235 -6.62 5.14 13.70
C TYR A 235 -5.88 3.87 13.28
N ASN A 236 -4.56 3.97 13.25
CA ASN A 236 -3.67 2.84 13.02
C ASN A 236 -2.47 2.93 13.96
N LEU A 237 -2.25 1.88 14.74
CA LEU A 237 -1.12 1.71 15.64
C LEU A 237 -0.29 0.53 15.17
N ASN A 238 1.01 0.73 14.93
CA ASN A 238 1.93 -0.34 14.61
C ASN A 238 3.19 -0.23 15.47
N ALA A 239 3.80 -1.37 15.75
CA ALA A 239 5.11 -1.41 16.37
C ALA A 239 5.91 -2.59 15.83
N SER A 240 7.23 -2.41 15.67
CA SER A 240 8.16 -3.50 15.37
C SER A 240 9.40 -3.42 16.23
N ILE A 241 9.92 -4.58 16.61
CA ILE A 241 11.20 -4.74 17.28
C ILE A 241 12.03 -5.69 16.43
N ASP A 242 13.18 -5.22 15.97
CA ASP A 242 14.18 -6.02 15.27
C ASP A 242 15.38 -6.21 16.19
N PHE A 243 15.72 -7.45 16.41
CA PHE A 243 16.92 -7.85 17.13
C PHE A 243 17.85 -8.58 16.17
N SER A 244 19.13 -8.25 16.18
CA SER A 244 20.15 -9.01 15.44
C SER A 244 21.45 -9.07 16.21
N ARG A 245 22.11 -10.23 16.15
CA ARG A 245 23.40 -10.49 16.80
C ARG A 245 24.32 -11.32 15.93
N LYS A 246 25.52 -10.79 15.72
CA LYS A 246 26.63 -11.57 15.16
C LYS A 246 27.18 -12.48 16.27
N LEU A 247 27.16 -13.77 16.05
CA LEU A 247 27.61 -14.76 17.04
C LEU A 247 29.11 -15.09 16.92
N ASN A 248 29.69 -14.77 15.77
CA ASN A 248 31.14 -14.86 15.53
C ASN A 248 31.58 -13.89 14.43
N ASN A 249 32.88 -13.76 14.23
CA ASN A 249 33.48 -12.94 13.19
C ASN A 249 33.52 -13.62 11.80
N LYS A 250 33.00 -14.84 11.68
CA LYS A 250 32.98 -15.62 10.43
C LYS A 250 31.68 -15.46 9.66
N GLY A 251 30.69 -14.71 10.20
CA GLY A 251 29.42 -14.43 9.53
C GLY A 251 28.23 -15.25 10.05
N ARG A 252 28.34 -15.90 11.23
CA ARG A 252 27.19 -16.49 11.90
C ARG A 252 26.36 -15.37 12.53
N VAL A 253 25.07 -15.29 12.14
CA VAL A 253 24.15 -14.24 12.60
C VAL A 253 22.83 -14.86 13.01
N PHE A 254 22.31 -14.43 14.15
CA PHE A 254 20.94 -14.66 14.58
C PHE A 254 20.15 -13.36 14.48
N SER A 255 18.93 -13.41 13.94
CA SER A 255 18.05 -12.27 13.87
C SER A 255 16.61 -12.67 14.19
N ALA A 256 15.89 -11.77 14.83
CA ALA A 256 14.48 -11.93 15.16
C ALA A 256 13.74 -10.60 14.97
N THR A 257 12.56 -10.66 14.38
CA THR A 257 11.66 -9.53 14.25
C THR A 257 10.31 -9.89 14.84
N LEU A 258 9.79 -9.03 15.71
CA LEU A 258 8.41 -9.08 16.19
C LEU A 258 7.73 -7.80 15.78
N SER A 259 6.61 -7.90 15.06
CA SER A 259 5.80 -6.75 14.69
C SER A 259 4.33 -7.01 14.95
N GLY A 260 3.59 -5.95 15.24
CA GLY A 260 2.16 -6.02 15.45
C GLY A 260 1.49 -4.69 15.18
N GLY A 261 0.21 -4.74 14.91
CA GLY A 261 -0.59 -3.55 14.66
C GLY A 261 -2.06 -3.76 14.99
N ASN A 262 -2.69 -2.66 15.29
CA ASN A 262 -4.13 -2.55 15.52
C ASN A 262 -4.66 -1.36 14.73
N SER A 263 -5.79 -1.54 14.07
CA SER A 263 -6.50 -0.48 13.36
C SER A 263 -7.98 -0.55 13.67
N ASP A 264 -8.60 0.61 13.76
CA ASP A 264 -10.04 0.74 13.90
C ASP A 264 -10.47 1.95 13.06
N SER A 265 -11.52 1.76 12.27
CA SER A 265 -12.10 2.83 11.48
C SER A 265 -13.61 2.66 11.40
N TYR A 266 -14.30 3.77 11.42
CA TYR A 266 -15.72 3.79 11.21
C TYR A 266 -16.09 4.81 10.14
N SER A 267 -17.13 4.51 9.36
CA SER A 267 -17.67 5.39 8.32
C SER A 267 -19.18 5.44 8.38
N ASP A 268 -19.72 6.64 8.32
CA ASP A 268 -21.12 6.89 8.04
C ASP A 268 -21.27 7.36 6.59
N GLY A 269 -22.27 6.80 5.88
CA GLY A 269 -22.52 7.12 4.48
C GLY A 269 -23.99 7.29 4.19
N MET A 270 -24.28 8.09 3.17
CA MET A 270 -25.61 8.22 2.55
C MET A 270 -25.48 7.91 1.06
N ASN A 271 -26.36 7.06 0.56
CA ASN A 271 -26.42 6.71 -0.84
C ASN A 271 -27.84 6.99 -1.34
N ARG A 272 -27.95 7.88 -2.34
CA ARG A 272 -29.18 8.09 -3.07
C ARG A 272 -28.94 7.88 -4.55
N SER A 273 -29.76 7.00 -5.16
CA SER A 273 -29.70 6.68 -6.58
C SER A 273 -31.11 6.71 -7.16
N ASP A 274 -31.32 7.50 -8.19
CA ASP A 274 -32.55 7.58 -8.94
C ASP A 274 -32.31 6.87 -10.30
N ILE A 275 -32.83 5.66 -10.46
CA ILE A 275 -32.63 4.82 -11.65
C ILE A 275 -33.92 4.78 -12.44
N VAL A 276 -33.85 5.12 -13.74
CA VAL A 276 -34.97 5.04 -14.68
C VAL A 276 -34.66 4.01 -15.76
N TYR A 277 -35.50 3.00 -15.92
CA TYR A 277 -35.41 1.99 -16.97
C TYR A 277 -36.40 2.31 -18.08
N PHE A 278 -35.97 2.33 -19.33
CA PHE A 278 -36.79 2.74 -20.46
C PHE A 278 -37.55 1.58 -21.13
N ASN A 279 -37.03 0.36 -21.00
CA ASN A 279 -37.58 -0.84 -21.65
C ASN A 279 -38.39 -1.73 -20.68
N GLN A 280 -38.86 -1.19 -19.55
CA GLN A 280 -39.54 -1.94 -18.51
C GLN A 280 -41.01 -1.52 -18.36
N THR A 281 -41.84 -2.42 -17.80
CA THR A 281 -43.25 -2.12 -17.44
C THR A 281 -43.28 -1.00 -16.38
N ASP A 282 -44.42 -0.28 -16.30
CA ASP A 282 -44.55 0.91 -15.41
C ASP A 282 -44.17 0.65 -13.95
N ALA A 283 -44.34 -0.59 -13.45
CA ALA A 283 -43.98 -0.97 -12.07
C ALA A 283 -42.47 -1.07 -11.83
N LEU A 284 -41.65 -1.30 -12.87
CA LEU A 284 -40.19 -1.43 -12.78
C LEU A 284 -39.44 -0.25 -13.42
N LYS A 285 -40.18 0.73 -13.91
CA LYS A 285 -39.61 1.85 -14.67
C LYS A 285 -38.74 2.77 -13.86
N ASN A 286 -39.04 2.97 -12.60
CA ASN A 286 -38.30 3.84 -11.70
C ASN A 286 -37.91 3.08 -10.41
N SER A 287 -36.65 3.11 -10.04
CA SER A 287 -36.14 2.59 -8.79
C SER A 287 -35.40 3.70 -8.04
N ILE A 288 -35.84 4.00 -6.83
CA ILE A 288 -35.17 4.97 -5.95
C ILE A 288 -34.53 4.20 -4.81
N ILE A 289 -33.25 4.36 -4.66
CA ILE A 289 -32.47 3.90 -3.51
C ILE A 289 -32.15 5.12 -2.67
N ASP A 290 -32.55 5.12 -1.40
CA ASP A 290 -32.23 6.17 -0.46
C ASP A 290 -31.92 5.52 0.88
N GLN A 291 -30.63 5.42 1.19
CA GLN A 291 -30.11 4.59 2.26
C GLN A 291 -29.02 5.29 3.06
N ARG A 292 -28.97 4.99 4.35
CA ARG A 292 -27.85 5.32 5.21
C ARG A 292 -27.06 4.06 5.52
N SER A 293 -25.73 4.14 5.37
CA SER A 293 -24.83 3.04 5.68
C SER A 293 -23.91 3.40 6.84
N ARG A 294 -23.67 2.43 7.72
CA ARG A 294 -22.66 2.49 8.76
C ARG A 294 -21.69 1.34 8.56
N TYR A 295 -20.42 1.65 8.54
CA TYR A 295 -19.36 0.69 8.31
C TYR A 295 -18.31 0.81 9.42
N ASP A 296 -18.13 -0.27 10.20
CA ASP A 296 -17.10 -0.39 11.23
C ASP A 296 -16.08 -1.43 10.76
N ASN A 297 -14.79 -1.10 10.77
CA ASN A 297 -13.71 -1.99 10.34
C ASN A 297 -12.60 -2.03 11.39
N LYS A 298 -12.35 -3.22 11.94
CA LYS A 298 -11.33 -3.48 12.96
C LYS A 298 -10.30 -4.45 12.42
N GLY A 299 -9.05 -4.11 12.58
CA GLY A 299 -7.93 -4.93 12.15
C GLY A 299 -6.93 -5.17 13.27
N PHE A 300 -6.47 -6.40 13.38
CA PHE A 300 -5.36 -6.79 14.24
C PHE A 300 -4.41 -7.68 13.46
N ASN A 301 -3.12 -7.39 13.54
CA ASN A 301 -2.10 -8.22 12.92
C ASN A 301 -0.88 -8.38 13.82
N TYR A 302 -0.22 -9.52 13.70
CA TYR A 302 1.12 -9.70 14.24
C TYR A 302 1.97 -10.56 13.29
N ARG A 303 3.27 -10.39 13.36
CA ARG A 303 4.26 -11.22 12.67
C ARG A 303 5.47 -11.44 13.57
N ALA A 304 5.86 -12.68 13.70
CA ALA A 304 7.14 -13.09 14.28
C ALA A 304 8.00 -13.71 13.17
N TYR A 305 9.26 -13.34 13.12
CA TYR A 305 10.24 -13.82 12.16
C TYR A 305 11.55 -14.12 12.87
N VAL A 306 12.17 -15.24 12.55
CA VAL A 306 13.50 -15.59 13.01
C VAL A 306 14.37 -16.02 11.83
N SER A 307 15.65 -15.71 11.89
CA SER A 307 16.64 -16.06 10.88
C SER A 307 17.94 -16.50 11.53
N TRP A 308 18.50 -17.58 11.03
CA TRP A 308 19.82 -18.07 11.36
C TRP A 308 20.66 -18.16 10.10
N VAL A 309 21.81 -17.50 10.12
CA VAL A 309 22.82 -17.56 9.06
C VAL A 309 24.03 -18.32 9.57
N GLU A 310 24.40 -19.39 8.87
CA GLU A 310 25.57 -20.22 9.16
C GLU A 310 26.59 -20.14 8.04
N PRO A 311 27.83 -19.71 8.29
CA PRO A 311 28.90 -19.78 7.31
C PRO A 311 29.37 -21.23 7.14
N ILE A 312 29.44 -21.73 5.90
CA ILE A 312 29.91 -23.04 5.52
C ILE A 312 31.09 -22.93 4.57
N GLY A 313 32.31 -22.91 5.11
CA GLY A 313 33.53 -22.76 4.31
C GLY A 313 33.76 -21.31 3.80
N HIS A 314 34.63 -21.17 2.79
CA HIS A 314 35.03 -19.86 2.28
C HIS A 314 33.89 -19.18 1.48
N ASN A 315 33.33 -18.10 2.06
CA ASN A 315 32.33 -17.24 1.41
C ASN A 315 31.04 -17.97 0.95
N ASN A 316 30.70 -19.07 1.61
CA ASN A 316 29.41 -19.73 1.44
C ASN A 316 28.63 -19.69 2.74
N PHE A 317 27.31 -19.54 2.61
CA PHE A 317 26.41 -19.38 3.74
C PHE A 317 25.11 -20.17 3.51
N ILE A 318 24.59 -20.75 4.56
CA ILE A 318 23.22 -21.26 4.61
C ILE A 318 22.41 -20.32 5.50
N GLN A 319 21.24 -19.99 5.07
CA GLN A 319 20.25 -19.26 5.88
C GLN A 319 19.01 -20.13 6.04
N ALA A 320 18.60 -20.33 7.28
CA ALA A 320 17.31 -20.88 7.63
C ALA A 320 16.45 -19.79 8.24
N THR A 321 15.22 -19.66 7.78
CA THR A 321 14.27 -18.69 8.32
C THR A 321 12.94 -19.33 8.63
N TYR A 322 12.27 -18.81 9.66
CA TYR A 322 10.88 -19.13 9.94
C TYR A 322 10.12 -17.88 10.27
N SER A 323 8.93 -17.75 9.73
CA SER A 323 8.01 -16.68 10.11
C SER A 323 6.60 -17.20 10.28
N ILE A 324 5.89 -16.61 11.22
CA ILE A 324 4.45 -16.77 11.41
C ILE A 324 3.82 -15.39 11.46
N SER A 325 2.70 -15.24 10.77
CA SER A 325 1.88 -14.03 10.83
C SER A 325 0.41 -14.39 10.93
N GLN A 326 -0.32 -13.58 11.68
CA GLN A 326 -1.77 -13.63 11.71
C GLN A 326 -2.33 -12.25 11.42
N ARG A 327 -3.39 -12.21 10.64
CA ARG A 327 -4.21 -11.03 10.39
C ARG A 327 -5.67 -11.39 10.66
N LYS A 328 -6.27 -10.68 11.60
CA LYS A 328 -7.71 -10.69 11.85
C LYS A 328 -8.29 -9.38 11.36
N GLN A 329 -9.42 -9.46 10.70
CA GLN A 329 -10.16 -8.30 10.23
C GLN A 329 -11.65 -8.58 10.44
N GLU A 330 -12.33 -7.63 11.03
CA GLU A 330 -13.76 -7.62 11.21
C GLU A 330 -14.31 -6.36 10.54
N ALA A 331 -15.27 -6.54 9.66
CA ALA A 331 -15.93 -5.47 8.93
C ALA A 331 -17.44 -5.64 9.11
N LEU A 332 -18.08 -4.67 9.72
CA LEU A 332 -19.51 -4.63 9.96
C LEU A 332 -20.11 -3.54 9.07
N LYS A 333 -20.93 -3.93 8.11
CA LYS A 333 -21.67 -3.00 7.24
C LYS A 333 -23.17 -3.17 7.50
N ASN A 334 -23.78 -2.14 8.05
CA ASN A 334 -25.22 -2.04 8.22
C ASN A 334 -25.76 -0.95 7.31
N VAL A 335 -26.79 -1.28 6.54
CA VAL A 335 -27.51 -0.37 5.66
C VAL A 335 -28.95 -0.25 6.14
N TYR A 336 -29.43 0.98 6.21
CA TYR A 336 -30.77 1.28 6.72
C TYR A 336 -31.57 2.04 5.67
N ASN A 337 -32.78 1.58 5.44
CA ASN A 337 -33.83 2.28 4.70
C ASN A 337 -34.61 3.21 5.64
N GLN A 338 -35.29 4.20 5.08
CA GLN A 338 -36.22 5.05 5.81
C GLN A 338 -37.47 4.27 6.24
N ASP A 339 -37.96 4.56 7.45
CA ASP A 339 -39.31 4.17 7.88
C ASP A 339 -40.36 5.15 7.38
N ALA A 340 -41.63 4.96 7.83
CA ALA A 340 -42.73 5.83 7.46
C ALA A 340 -42.59 7.30 7.93
N ASP A 341 -41.76 7.55 8.94
CA ASP A 341 -41.47 8.87 9.49
C ASP A 341 -40.23 9.52 8.86
N GLY A 342 -39.60 8.84 7.86
CA GLY A 342 -38.39 9.31 7.18
C GLY A 342 -37.09 9.11 7.98
N ILE A 343 -37.11 8.24 9.02
CA ILE A 343 -35.94 7.95 9.84
C ILE A 343 -35.25 6.68 9.29
N TYR A 344 -33.92 6.71 9.12
CA TYR A 344 -33.13 5.56 8.68
C TYR A 344 -32.90 4.58 9.82
N ASN A 345 -33.87 3.68 10.07
CA ASN A 345 -33.86 2.69 11.15
C ASN A 345 -34.27 1.28 10.71
N VAL A 346 -34.74 1.11 9.48
CA VAL A 346 -35.14 -0.19 8.91
C VAL A 346 -33.91 -0.86 8.29
N LEU A 347 -33.36 -1.89 8.97
CA LEU A 347 -32.20 -2.61 8.47
C LEU A 347 -32.50 -3.29 7.14
N ASP A 348 -31.75 -2.95 6.11
CA ASP A 348 -31.77 -3.62 4.82
C ASP A 348 -30.79 -4.80 4.83
N SER A 349 -31.31 -6.00 5.02
CA SER A 349 -30.50 -7.22 5.11
C SER A 349 -29.83 -7.60 3.79
N ALA A 350 -30.36 -7.16 2.64
CA ALA A 350 -29.80 -7.44 1.33
C ALA A 350 -28.50 -6.64 1.06
N TYR A 351 -28.45 -5.41 1.58
CA TYR A 351 -27.29 -4.52 1.44
C TYR A 351 -26.36 -4.51 2.67
N SER A 352 -26.80 -5.13 3.78
CA SER A 352 -26.01 -5.26 5.00
C SER A 352 -25.18 -6.53 4.94
N GLN A 353 -23.85 -6.39 5.00
CA GLN A 353 -22.93 -7.52 4.94
C GLN A 353 -21.80 -7.32 5.93
N SER A 354 -21.60 -8.30 6.78
CA SER A 354 -20.56 -8.26 7.80
C SER A 354 -19.64 -9.46 7.67
N TYR A 355 -18.35 -9.22 7.86
CA TYR A 355 -17.32 -10.23 7.63
C TYR A 355 -16.37 -10.31 8.81
N ARG A 356 -16.00 -11.53 9.17
CA ARG A 356 -14.91 -11.82 10.08
C ARG A 356 -13.89 -12.70 9.38
N ASN A 357 -12.71 -12.14 9.10
CA ASN A 357 -11.64 -12.79 8.37
C ASN A 357 -10.47 -13.10 9.31
N ASN A 358 -9.93 -14.30 9.23
CA ASN A 358 -8.74 -14.71 9.97
C ASN A 358 -7.76 -15.40 9.01
N PHE A 359 -6.56 -14.82 8.86
CA PHE A 359 -5.49 -15.37 8.04
C PHE A 359 -4.30 -15.70 8.92
N ILE A 360 -3.84 -16.95 8.87
CA ILE A 360 -2.58 -17.37 9.47
C ILE A 360 -1.69 -17.83 8.34
N SER A 361 -0.50 -17.24 8.24
CA SER A 361 0.50 -17.61 7.24
C SER A 361 1.81 -17.94 7.94
N GLN A 362 2.38 -19.05 7.57
CA GLN A 362 3.70 -19.46 8.02
C GLN A 362 4.62 -19.57 6.81
N ARG A 363 5.90 -19.36 7.02
CA ARG A 363 6.93 -19.60 6.01
C ARG A 363 8.15 -20.19 6.65
N ALA A 364 8.55 -21.36 6.20
CA ALA A 364 9.85 -21.94 6.48
C ALA A 364 10.71 -21.83 5.21
N SER A 365 11.94 -21.34 5.34
CA SER A 365 12.81 -21.07 4.19
C SER A 365 14.21 -21.59 4.44
N LEU A 366 14.78 -22.21 3.42
CA LEU A 366 16.19 -22.62 3.41
C LEU A 366 16.84 -22.04 2.16
N SER A 367 17.93 -21.31 2.33
CA SER A 367 18.64 -20.63 1.25
C SER A 367 20.15 -20.89 1.36
N PHE A 368 20.77 -21.10 0.21
CA PHE A 368 22.21 -21.17 0.06
C PHE A 368 22.70 -19.94 -0.69
N LYS A 369 23.73 -19.28 -0.16
CA LYS A 369 24.40 -18.14 -0.79
C LYS A 369 25.88 -18.42 -0.97
N SER A 370 26.39 -18.14 -2.15
CA SER A 370 27.83 -18.14 -2.45
C SER A 370 28.25 -16.74 -2.90
N GLN A 371 29.32 -16.23 -2.29
CA GLN A 371 29.85 -14.91 -2.60
C GLN A 371 31.28 -15.03 -3.12
N ARG A 372 31.54 -14.51 -4.31
CA ARG A 372 32.84 -14.51 -4.98
C ARG A 372 33.21 -13.08 -5.37
N ALA A 373 34.45 -12.87 -5.78
CA ALA A 373 34.97 -11.54 -6.12
C ALA A 373 34.19 -10.84 -7.23
N LYS A 374 33.71 -11.59 -8.23
CA LYS A 374 32.98 -11.05 -9.38
C LYS A 374 31.52 -11.46 -9.44
N PHE A 375 31.06 -12.42 -8.66
CA PHE A 375 29.67 -12.85 -8.68
C PHE A 375 29.21 -13.32 -7.30
N ASN A 376 27.93 -13.19 -7.08
CA ASN A 376 27.25 -13.86 -5.98
C ASN A 376 25.94 -14.47 -6.49
N TYR A 377 25.53 -15.54 -5.87
CA TYR A 377 24.23 -16.14 -6.12
C TYR A 377 23.60 -16.63 -4.83
N THR A 378 22.30 -16.59 -4.80
CA THR A 378 21.47 -17.16 -3.73
C THR A 378 20.41 -18.05 -4.39
N ILE A 379 20.27 -19.26 -3.88
CA ILE A 379 19.21 -20.19 -4.28
C ILE A 379 18.49 -20.61 -3.01
N GLY A 380 17.18 -20.60 -3.03
CA GLY A 380 16.38 -20.93 -1.86
C GLY A 380 15.04 -21.54 -2.22
N LEU A 381 14.48 -22.21 -1.23
CA LEU A 381 13.17 -22.82 -1.28
C LEU A 381 12.39 -22.40 -0.05
N ASN A 382 11.15 -21.96 -0.27
CA ASN A 382 10.22 -21.60 0.78
C ASN A 382 9.06 -22.61 0.80
N LEU A 383 8.68 -23.03 1.99
CA LEU A 383 7.46 -23.78 2.27
C LEU A 383 6.49 -22.81 2.97
N ASP A 384 5.34 -22.58 2.36
CA ASP A 384 4.36 -21.56 2.76
C ASP A 384 3.02 -22.21 3.17
N PRO A 385 2.88 -22.83 4.37
CA PRO A 385 1.58 -23.26 4.86
C PRO A 385 0.73 -22.03 5.27
N SER A 386 -0.52 -22.04 4.87
CA SER A 386 -1.47 -20.98 5.19
C SER A 386 -2.85 -21.54 5.56
N TYR A 387 -3.50 -20.84 6.46
CA TYR A 387 -4.87 -21.07 6.88
C TYR A 387 -5.66 -19.78 6.72
N SER A 388 -6.79 -19.85 6.08
CA SER A 388 -7.74 -18.74 5.98
C SER A 388 -9.13 -19.17 6.37
N SER A 389 -9.83 -18.32 7.09
CA SER A 389 -11.23 -18.48 7.44
C SER A 389 -11.93 -17.15 7.21
N SER A 390 -13.05 -17.19 6.50
CA SER A 390 -13.96 -16.06 6.33
C SER A 390 -15.35 -16.49 6.76
N GLU A 391 -15.98 -15.67 7.57
CA GLU A 391 -17.34 -15.83 8.04
C GLU A 391 -18.14 -14.60 7.61
N ASN A 392 -19.23 -14.81 6.90
CA ASN A 392 -20.17 -13.78 6.50
C ASN A 392 -21.44 -13.90 7.36
N PHE A 393 -21.90 -12.78 7.89
CA PHE A 393 -23.06 -12.75 8.78
C PHE A 393 -23.84 -11.43 8.65
N VAL A 394 -25.13 -11.49 9.03
CA VAL A 394 -26.00 -10.32 9.14
C VAL A 394 -26.64 -10.36 10.52
N GLY A 395 -26.42 -9.32 11.33
CA GLY A 395 -26.76 -9.37 12.75
C GLY A 395 -26.07 -10.55 13.43
N ASP A 396 -26.85 -11.42 14.10
CA ASP A 396 -26.32 -12.61 14.78
C ASP A 396 -26.38 -13.89 13.89
N THR A 397 -26.83 -13.76 12.63
CA THR A 397 -27.04 -14.92 11.76
C THR A 397 -25.85 -15.11 10.82
N THR A 398 -25.13 -16.23 10.96
CA THR A 398 -24.07 -16.63 10.01
C THR A 398 -24.68 -17.12 8.72
N LEU A 399 -24.36 -16.43 7.62
CA LEU A 399 -24.82 -16.79 6.27
C LEU A 399 -23.90 -17.81 5.60
N SER A 400 -22.58 -17.64 5.78
CA SER A 400 -21.61 -18.56 5.20
C SER A 400 -20.30 -18.54 5.99
N LYS A 401 -19.61 -19.70 5.98
CA LYS A 401 -18.26 -19.82 6.54
C LYS A 401 -17.40 -20.63 5.59
N ILE A 402 -16.34 -20.00 5.12
CA ILE A 402 -15.37 -20.60 4.21
C ILE A 402 -14.04 -20.76 4.94
N THR A 403 -13.46 -21.94 4.88
CA THR A 403 -12.17 -22.25 5.50
C THR A 403 -11.27 -22.92 4.49
N ARG A 404 -10.02 -22.46 4.37
CA ARG A 404 -9.02 -23.03 3.47
C ARG A 404 -7.70 -23.27 4.17
N LYS A 405 -7.07 -24.41 3.83
CA LYS A 405 -5.71 -24.75 4.22
C LYS A 405 -4.92 -25.03 2.95
N VAL A 406 -3.82 -24.35 2.75
CA VAL A 406 -2.99 -24.50 1.55
C VAL A 406 -1.53 -24.55 1.97
N VAL A 407 -0.77 -25.40 1.31
CA VAL A 407 0.68 -25.49 1.46
C VAL A 407 1.30 -25.25 0.09
N ASN A 408 2.14 -24.22 -0.02
CA ASN A 408 2.76 -23.84 -1.27
C ASN A 408 4.29 -23.98 -1.18
N LEU A 409 4.89 -24.28 -2.31
CA LEU A 409 6.32 -24.33 -2.49
C LEU A 409 6.74 -23.16 -3.39
N SER A 410 7.66 -22.32 -2.90
CA SER A 410 8.05 -21.08 -3.58
C SER A 410 9.56 -21.02 -3.76
N PRO A 411 10.10 -21.49 -4.90
CA PRO A 411 11.53 -21.40 -5.18
C PRO A 411 11.95 -19.96 -5.47
N MET A 412 13.19 -19.63 -5.09
CA MET A 412 13.81 -18.34 -5.38
C MET A 412 15.26 -18.53 -5.84
N ALA A 413 15.68 -17.70 -6.78
CA ALA A 413 17.06 -17.64 -7.22
C ALA A 413 17.45 -16.21 -7.54
N GLN A 414 18.64 -15.81 -7.13
CA GLN A 414 19.23 -14.53 -7.44
C GLN A 414 20.68 -14.75 -7.90
N PHE A 415 21.06 -14.06 -8.97
CA PHE A 415 22.42 -14.06 -9.47
C PHE A 415 22.83 -12.63 -9.80
N ASN A 416 23.97 -12.21 -9.24
CA ASN A 416 24.58 -10.93 -9.52
C ASN A 416 25.99 -11.18 -10.06
N TYR A 417 26.33 -10.55 -11.19
CA TYR A 417 27.65 -10.58 -11.77
C TYR A 417 28.19 -9.17 -11.94
N MET A 418 29.36 -8.89 -11.37
CA MET A 418 30.07 -7.63 -11.52
C MET A 418 31.19 -7.81 -12.56
N PHE A 419 31.02 -7.29 -13.77
CA PHE A 419 32.07 -7.25 -14.80
C PHE A 419 33.23 -6.39 -14.31
N ASP A 420 32.88 -5.22 -13.76
CA ASP A 420 33.76 -4.28 -13.08
C ASP A 420 32.95 -3.53 -11.99
N LYS A 421 33.58 -2.50 -11.34
CA LYS A 421 32.93 -1.72 -10.28
C LYS A 421 31.72 -0.90 -10.75
N ARG A 422 31.50 -0.77 -12.05
CA ARG A 422 30.50 0.11 -12.66
C ARG A 422 29.58 -0.61 -13.64
N THR A 423 29.85 -1.90 -13.90
CA THR A 423 29.09 -2.73 -14.81
C THR A 423 28.63 -3.98 -14.10
N ASN A 424 27.33 -4.15 -13.97
CA ASN A 424 26.75 -5.32 -13.31
C ASN A 424 25.53 -5.88 -14.06
N LEU A 425 25.33 -7.18 -13.88
CA LEU A 425 24.16 -7.92 -14.32
C LEU A 425 23.49 -8.54 -13.09
N ARG A 426 22.22 -8.29 -12.92
CA ARG A 426 21.38 -8.91 -11.88
C ARG A 426 20.25 -9.69 -12.52
N ILE A 427 20.10 -10.94 -12.12
CA ILE A 427 19.01 -11.82 -12.53
C ILE A 427 18.33 -12.31 -11.27
N MET A 428 17.02 -12.18 -11.21
CA MET A 428 16.19 -12.62 -10.09
C MET A 428 15.04 -13.47 -10.63
N TYR A 429 14.81 -14.59 -9.96
CA TYR A 429 13.63 -15.40 -10.15
C TYR A 429 12.94 -15.62 -8.79
N ASN A 430 11.64 -15.46 -8.75
CA ASN A 430 10.83 -15.84 -7.60
C ASN A 430 9.50 -16.46 -8.04
N GLY A 431 9.20 -17.62 -7.48
CA GLY A 431 7.87 -18.22 -7.50
C GLY A 431 7.08 -17.71 -6.29
N ARG A 432 5.83 -17.29 -6.50
CA ARG A 432 4.97 -16.80 -5.43
C ARG A 432 3.55 -17.27 -5.62
N THR A 433 2.97 -17.82 -4.56
CA THR A 433 1.54 -18.11 -4.50
C THR A 433 0.79 -16.95 -3.86
N SER A 434 -0.35 -16.59 -4.42
CA SER A 434 -1.32 -15.67 -3.82
C SER A 434 -2.68 -16.34 -3.73
N GLN A 435 -3.31 -16.20 -2.56
CA GLN A 435 -4.68 -16.67 -2.35
C GLN A 435 -5.65 -15.71 -3.02
N PRO A 436 -6.80 -16.21 -3.53
CA PRO A 436 -7.92 -15.36 -3.89
C PRO A 436 -8.33 -14.49 -2.71
N SER A 437 -8.77 -13.27 -2.97
CA SER A 437 -9.33 -12.40 -1.92
C SER A 437 -10.63 -12.99 -1.38
N MET A 438 -11.02 -12.59 -0.17
CA MET A 438 -12.28 -13.05 0.40
C MET A 438 -13.49 -12.63 -0.43
N THR A 439 -13.48 -11.44 -0.99
CA THR A 439 -14.50 -10.94 -1.92
C THR A 439 -14.62 -11.82 -3.15
N GLN A 440 -13.49 -12.30 -3.70
CA GLN A 440 -13.50 -13.24 -4.83
C GLN A 440 -14.03 -14.64 -4.48
N LEU A 441 -13.95 -15.03 -3.22
CA LEU A 441 -14.41 -16.35 -2.75
C LEU A 441 -15.84 -16.35 -2.24
N GLN A 442 -16.41 -15.19 -1.91
CA GLN A 442 -17.74 -15.11 -1.33
C GLN A 442 -18.83 -15.24 -2.39
N PRO A 443 -19.70 -16.27 -2.35
CA PRO A 443 -20.79 -16.44 -3.29
C PRO A 443 -21.99 -15.56 -2.91
N VAL A 444 -21.74 -14.35 -2.42
CA VAL A 444 -22.76 -13.37 -2.05
C VAL A 444 -22.62 -12.18 -2.99
N ALA A 445 -23.74 -11.79 -3.59
CA ALA A 445 -23.79 -10.67 -4.52
C ALA A 445 -23.46 -9.35 -3.78
N ASP A 446 -22.47 -8.62 -4.30
CA ASP A 446 -22.29 -7.21 -3.94
C ASP A 446 -23.20 -6.38 -4.85
N ILE A 447 -24.24 -5.84 -4.24
CA ILE A 447 -25.28 -5.04 -4.89
C ILE A 447 -25.18 -3.55 -4.51
N SER A 448 -24.02 -3.11 -4.04
CA SER A 448 -23.76 -1.70 -3.73
C SER A 448 -23.93 -0.78 -4.95
N ASP A 449 -23.70 -1.32 -6.14
CA ASP A 449 -24.14 -0.75 -7.41
C ASP A 449 -25.18 -1.71 -8.05
N PRO A 450 -26.47 -1.38 -8.03
CA PRO A 450 -27.51 -2.24 -8.57
C PRO A 450 -27.42 -2.52 -10.07
N THR A 451 -26.66 -1.69 -10.80
CA THR A 451 -26.43 -1.85 -12.25
C THR A 451 -25.17 -2.65 -12.57
N ASN A 452 -24.36 -2.95 -11.54
CA ASN A 452 -23.10 -3.68 -11.68
C ASN A 452 -22.87 -4.60 -10.47
N ILE A 453 -23.46 -5.77 -10.50
CA ILE A 453 -23.47 -6.75 -9.41
C ILE A 453 -22.22 -7.63 -9.51
N THR A 454 -21.50 -7.83 -8.41
CA THR A 454 -20.34 -8.73 -8.37
C THR A 454 -20.60 -9.92 -7.46
N ILE A 455 -20.30 -11.12 -7.94
CA ILE A 455 -20.44 -12.37 -7.18
C ILE A 455 -19.10 -13.10 -7.15
N GLY A 456 -18.66 -13.53 -5.98
CA GLY A 456 -17.44 -14.33 -5.84
C GLY A 456 -17.68 -15.82 -6.12
N ASN A 457 -16.57 -16.53 -6.42
CA ASN A 457 -16.58 -17.97 -6.65
C ASN A 457 -15.75 -18.68 -5.56
N PRO A 458 -16.38 -19.52 -4.69
CA PRO A 458 -15.66 -20.24 -3.62
C PRO A 458 -14.68 -21.30 -4.13
N ASP A 459 -14.80 -21.75 -5.38
CA ASP A 459 -13.98 -22.82 -5.97
C ASP A 459 -12.67 -22.31 -6.61
N LEU A 460 -12.38 -21.00 -6.54
CA LEU A 460 -11.17 -20.44 -7.08
C LEU A 460 -9.93 -21.05 -6.44
N ASN A 461 -8.97 -21.46 -7.27
CA ASN A 461 -7.68 -21.96 -6.84
C ASN A 461 -6.70 -20.82 -6.58
N PRO A 462 -5.69 -21.03 -5.71
CA PRO A 462 -4.60 -20.09 -5.53
C PRO A 462 -3.87 -19.83 -6.85
N ARG A 463 -3.55 -18.56 -7.09
CA ARG A 463 -2.75 -18.13 -8.24
C ARG A 463 -1.27 -18.33 -7.93
N TYR A 464 -0.52 -18.96 -8.84
CA TYR A 464 0.92 -19.09 -8.75
C TYR A 464 1.60 -18.23 -9.80
N THR A 465 2.43 -17.30 -9.36
CA THR A 465 3.12 -16.35 -10.24
C THR A 465 4.62 -16.64 -10.24
N ASN A 466 5.18 -16.89 -11.42
CA ASN A 466 6.61 -16.97 -11.66
C ASN A 466 7.08 -15.62 -12.18
N ASN A 467 8.04 -14.98 -11.52
CA ASN A 467 8.60 -13.71 -11.95
C ASN A 467 10.07 -13.87 -12.25
N VAL A 468 10.48 -13.35 -13.39
CA VAL A 468 11.89 -13.20 -13.79
C VAL A 468 12.17 -11.72 -13.96
N PHE A 469 13.20 -11.22 -13.33
CA PHE A 469 13.68 -9.86 -13.48
C PHE A 469 15.16 -9.89 -13.86
N ILE A 470 15.51 -9.14 -14.90
CA ILE A 470 16.89 -8.99 -15.39
C ILE A 470 17.21 -7.52 -15.44
N ARG A 471 18.32 -7.11 -14.86
CA ARG A 471 18.86 -5.76 -14.93
C ARG A 471 20.33 -5.81 -15.30
N PHE A 472 20.67 -5.18 -16.39
CA PHE A 472 22.05 -4.87 -16.76
C PHE A 472 22.24 -3.37 -16.65
N GLN A 473 23.30 -2.94 -15.97
CA GLN A 473 23.67 -1.53 -15.92
C GLN A 473 25.17 -1.34 -16.11
N GLN A 474 25.51 -0.29 -16.83
CA GLN A 474 26.87 0.16 -17.08
C GLN A 474 26.94 1.66 -16.90
N PHE A 475 27.92 2.12 -16.14
CA PHE A 475 28.18 3.54 -15.94
C PHE A 475 29.61 3.88 -16.33
N THR A 476 29.78 4.82 -17.26
CA THR A 476 31.09 5.29 -17.75
C THR A 476 31.23 6.78 -17.49
N PRO A 477 31.74 7.19 -16.30
CA PRO A 477 31.82 8.61 -15.90
C PRO A 477 32.65 9.47 -16.84
N GLU A 478 33.74 8.91 -17.35
CA GLU A 478 34.67 9.62 -18.26
C GLU A 478 33.98 10.10 -19.55
N LYS A 479 32.92 9.38 -19.96
CA LYS A 479 32.10 9.70 -21.12
C LYS A 479 30.73 10.24 -20.76
N GLN A 480 30.46 10.44 -19.46
CA GLN A 480 29.15 10.84 -18.93
C GLN A 480 27.99 10.00 -19.46
N ARG A 481 28.22 8.67 -19.62
CA ARG A 481 27.26 7.73 -20.19
C ARG A 481 26.77 6.75 -19.11
N ALA A 482 25.47 6.61 -19.03
CA ALA A 482 24.81 5.55 -18.29
C ALA A 482 23.99 4.71 -19.29
N PHE A 483 24.17 3.40 -19.22
CA PHE A 483 23.40 2.45 -20.02
C PHE A 483 22.70 1.47 -19.07
N MET A 484 21.40 1.31 -19.21
CA MET A 484 20.62 0.40 -18.39
C MET A 484 19.60 -0.34 -19.26
N ILE A 485 19.58 -1.66 -19.12
CA ILE A 485 18.53 -2.53 -19.67
C ILE A 485 17.84 -3.20 -18.53
N MET A 486 16.51 -3.13 -18.51
CA MET A 486 15.65 -3.89 -17.60
C MET A 486 14.68 -4.71 -18.42
N ALA A 487 14.54 -5.98 -18.06
CA ALA A 487 13.53 -6.87 -18.58
C ALA A 487 12.84 -7.56 -17.43
N ASN A 488 11.52 -7.64 -17.49
CA ASN A 488 10.72 -8.40 -16.53
C ASN A 488 9.73 -9.26 -17.31
N GLY A 489 9.57 -10.50 -16.86
CA GLY A 489 8.58 -11.43 -17.36
C GLY A 489 7.84 -12.07 -16.20
N SER A 490 6.53 -12.28 -16.37
CA SER A 490 5.75 -13.06 -15.42
C SER A 490 4.93 -14.11 -16.15
N TYR A 491 4.90 -15.31 -15.57
CA TYR A 491 4.04 -16.40 -16.00
C TYR A 491 3.13 -16.81 -14.85
N ILE A 492 1.83 -16.72 -15.08
CA ILE A 492 0.80 -16.93 -14.05
C ILE A 492 0.07 -18.22 -14.36
N ILE A 493 -0.04 -19.08 -13.33
CA ILE A 493 -0.83 -20.30 -13.36
C ILE A 493 -2.06 -20.06 -12.47
N ASN A 494 -3.23 -20.51 -12.91
CA ASN A 494 -4.53 -20.30 -12.26
C ASN A 494 -4.82 -18.81 -12.05
N ASP A 495 -4.67 -18.01 -13.11
CA ASP A 495 -5.04 -16.60 -13.03
C ASP A 495 -6.54 -16.45 -12.83
N ILE A 496 -6.92 -15.47 -12.00
CA ILE A 496 -8.30 -15.19 -11.65
C ILE A 496 -8.77 -14.07 -12.57
N VAL A 497 -9.73 -14.38 -13.41
CA VAL A 497 -10.33 -13.43 -14.35
C VAL A 497 -11.81 -13.24 -14.03
N SER A 498 -12.32 -12.05 -14.25
CA SER A 498 -13.75 -11.78 -14.12
C SER A 498 -14.50 -12.24 -15.40
N TYR A 499 -15.63 -12.85 -15.19
CA TYR A 499 -16.62 -13.09 -16.23
C TYR A 499 -17.76 -12.10 -16.03
N THR A 500 -18.20 -11.42 -17.07
CA THR A 500 -19.32 -10.47 -16.99
C THR A 500 -20.44 -10.94 -17.89
N SER A 501 -21.62 -11.09 -17.33
CA SER A 501 -22.87 -11.25 -18.07
C SER A 501 -23.64 -9.93 -18.10
N TYR A 502 -24.39 -9.70 -19.16
CA TYR A 502 -25.15 -8.48 -19.39
C TYR A 502 -26.60 -8.83 -19.66
N ASN A 503 -27.50 -8.25 -18.89
CA ASN A 503 -28.92 -8.35 -19.14
C ASN A 503 -29.35 -7.23 -20.11
N GLN A 504 -29.81 -7.59 -21.30
CA GLN A 504 -30.19 -6.63 -22.35
C GLN A 504 -31.43 -5.80 -21.99
N GLU A 505 -32.36 -6.36 -21.19
CA GLU A 505 -33.59 -5.68 -20.82
C GLU A 505 -33.39 -4.63 -19.74
N THR A 506 -32.53 -4.91 -18.76
CA THR A 506 -32.33 -4.04 -17.60
C THR A 506 -31.01 -3.23 -17.68
N GLY A 507 -30.09 -3.62 -18.56
CA GLY A 507 -28.75 -3.04 -18.62
C GLY A 507 -27.84 -3.44 -17.44
N VAL A 508 -28.29 -4.37 -16.57
CA VAL A 508 -27.55 -4.83 -15.39
C VAL A 508 -26.41 -5.75 -15.81
N LYS A 509 -25.25 -5.54 -15.25
CA LYS A 509 -24.06 -6.38 -15.38
C LYS A 509 -23.88 -7.23 -14.13
N THR A 510 -23.54 -8.50 -14.33
CA THR A 510 -23.27 -9.44 -13.23
C THR A 510 -21.99 -10.22 -13.49
#